data_3602f6e62ea062a574d63cf512e76b2d
#
_entry.id   3602f6e62ea062a574d63cf512e76b2d
#
_cell.length_a   1.000
_cell.length_b   1.000
_cell.length_c   1.000
_cell.angle_alpha   90.00
_cell.angle_beta   90.00
_cell.angle_gamma   90.00
#
_symmetry.space_group_name_H-M   'P 1'
#
loop_
_entity.id
_entity.type
_entity.pdbx_description
1 polymer ?
#
loop_
_entity_poly.entity_id
_entity_poly.type
_entity_poly.pdbx_seq_one_letter_code
_entity_poly.pdbx_strand_id
1 'polypeptide(L)'
;MKELVHGLLSVAANLNKFGLNFLRVGIFIVFVWIGGLKFAKYEADGIVPFVANSPFMSFFYEKEAPEYKQYKNKEGELVLKNRQWHEANNTYGFSKGLGILIMSIGVLTLLGIFTPKIGIFGELLVIVMTIGTCLLYTSPSPRD
;
A
#
# COMPACT_ATOMS: atom_id res chain seq x y z
N MET A 1 20.26 33.48 29.17
CA MET A 1 19.17 32.48 29.17
C MET A 1 18.30 32.55 27.92
N LYS A 2 17.79 33.70 27.52
CA LYS A 2 16.97 33.86 26.29
C LYS A 2 17.72 33.47 25.02
N GLU A 3 18.97 33.84 24.87
CA GLU A 3 19.84 33.50 23.73
C GLU A 3 20.06 31.98 23.62
N LEU A 4 20.26 31.30 24.73
CA LEU A 4 20.43 29.84 24.76
C LEU A 4 19.16 29.11 24.36
N VAL A 5 18.00 29.60 24.80
CA VAL A 5 16.68 29.04 24.43
C VAL A 5 16.39 29.25 22.94
N HIS A 6 16.68 30.45 22.40
CA HIS A 6 16.56 30.71 20.97
C HIS A 6 17.50 29.85 20.13
N GLY A 7 18.73 29.62 20.59
CA GLY A 7 19.68 28.71 19.95
C GLY A 7 19.15 27.26 19.89
N LEU A 8 18.67 26.76 21.03
CA LEU A 8 18.08 25.41 21.11
C LEU A 8 16.83 25.26 20.23
N LEU A 9 15.94 26.25 20.20
CA LEU A 9 14.75 26.25 19.38
C LEU A 9 15.09 26.27 17.87
N SER A 10 16.11 27.01 17.47
CA SER A 10 16.54 27.04 16.07
C SER A 10 17.16 25.72 15.63
N VAL A 11 17.94 25.07 16.49
CA VAL A 11 18.47 23.73 16.23
C VAL A 11 17.33 22.70 16.15
N ALA A 12 16.38 22.74 17.09
CA ALA A 12 15.21 21.88 17.07
C ALA A 12 14.35 22.06 15.81
N ALA A 13 14.16 23.31 15.35
CA ALA A 13 13.43 23.60 14.12
C ALA A 13 14.14 23.03 12.87
N ASN A 14 15.46 23.13 12.81
CA ASN A 14 16.24 22.55 11.71
C ASN A 14 16.24 21.02 11.75
N LEU A 15 16.33 20.41 12.93
CA LEU A 15 16.20 18.95 13.10
C LEU A 15 14.82 18.45 12.71
N ASN A 16 13.75 19.22 12.98
CA ASN A 16 12.40 18.87 12.54
C ASN A 16 12.31 18.78 11.02
N LYS A 17 12.86 19.75 10.31
CA LYS A 17 12.90 19.76 8.85
C LYS A 17 13.69 18.57 8.28
N PHE A 18 14.83 18.27 8.88
CA PHE A 18 15.63 17.10 8.52
C PHE A 18 14.87 15.80 8.79
N GLY A 19 14.23 15.69 9.97
CA GLY A 19 13.44 14.51 10.34
C GLY A 19 12.27 14.26 9.41
N LEU A 20 11.54 15.33 8.99
CA LEU A 20 10.45 15.21 8.02
C LEU A 20 10.94 14.71 6.65
N ASN A 21 12.06 15.23 6.17
CA ASN A 21 12.63 14.78 4.90
C ASN A 21 13.12 13.33 4.98
N PHE A 22 13.72 12.95 6.08
CA PHE A 22 14.14 11.57 6.33
C PHE A 22 12.94 10.62 6.37
N LEU A 23 11.84 11.03 7.02
CA LEU A 23 10.59 10.27 7.04
C LEU A 23 10.00 10.09 5.62
N ARG A 24 10.02 11.14 4.78
CA ARG A 24 9.57 11.06 3.39
C ARG A 24 10.38 10.05 2.57
N VAL A 25 11.69 10.04 2.76
CA VAL A 25 12.57 9.05 2.11
C VAL A 25 12.22 7.63 2.61
N GLY A 26 12.00 7.44 3.89
CA GLY A 26 11.59 6.17 4.46
C GLY A 26 10.26 5.67 3.89
N ILE A 27 9.24 6.53 3.84
CA ILE A 27 7.94 6.21 3.24
C ILE A 27 8.11 5.84 1.77
N PHE A 28 8.88 6.59 1.01
CA PHE A 28 9.15 6.30 -0.41
C PHE A 28 9.75 4.90 -0.58
N ILE A 29 10.79 4.56 0.17
CA ILE A 29 11.44 3.24 0.08
C ILE A 29 10.44 2.13 0.38
N VAL A 30 9.67 2.25 1.46
CA VAL A 30 8.66 1.25 1.86
C VAL A 30 7.57 1.11 0.80
N PHE A 31 7.05 2.22 0.28
CA PHE A 31 5.97 2.20 -0.72
C PHE A 31 6.44 1.65 -2.07
N VAL A 32 7.65 1.97 -2.49
CA VAL A 32 8.23 1.38 -3.72
C VAL A 32 8.46 -0.12 -3.53
N TRP A 33 8.94 -0.54 -2.37
CA TRP A 33 9.12 -1.96 -2.05
C TRP A 33 7.80 -2.73 -2.05
N ILE A 34 6.82 -2.27 -1.26
CA ILE A 34 5.50 -2.92 -1.15
C ILE A 34 4.76 -2.89 -2.49
N GLY A 35 4.79 -1.74 -3.18
CA GLY A 35 4.17 -1.61 -4.51
C GLY A 35 4.82 -2.52 -5.54
N GLY A 36 6.15 -2.67 -5.50
CA GLY A 36 6.89 -3.60 -6.35
C GLY A 36 6.52 -5.06 -6.11
N LEU A 37 6.32 -5.46 -4.86
CA LEU A 37 5.87 -6.82 -4.52
C LEU A 37 4.50 -7.16 -5.11
N LYS A 38 3.63 -6.17 -5.35
CA LYS A 38 2.30 -6.39 -5.96
C LYS A 38 2.35 -6.86 -7.42
N PHE A 39 3.51 -6.79 -8.06
CA PHE A 39 3.73 -7.40 -9.37
C PHE A 39 4.04 -8.90 -9.29
N ALA A 40 4.40 -9.40 -8.12
CA ALA A 40 4.61 -10.83 -7.88
C ALA A 40 3.27 -11.56 -7.77
N LYS A 41 3.15 -12.68 -8.50
CA LYS A 41 1.89 -13.44 -8.59
C LYS A 41 1.45 -14.02 -7.23
N TYR A 42 2.38 -14.46 -6.41
CA TYR A 42 2.08 -15.02 -5.08
C TYR A 42 1.49 -13.97 -4.12
N GLU A 43 1.94 -12.73 -4.21
CA GLU A 43 1.41 -11.61 -3.45
C GLU A 43 -0.02 -11.25 -3.90
N ALA A 44 -0.27 -11.28 -5.21
CA ALA A 44 -1.60 -11.06 -5.77
C ALA A 44 -2.59 -12.13 -5.30
N ASP A 45 -2.19 -13.39 -5.26
CA ASP A 45 -2.99 -14.50 -4.74
C ASP A 45 -3.33 -14.32 -3.25
N GLY A 46 -2.38 -13.81 -2.46
CA GLY A 46 -2.52 -13.58 -1.03
C GLY A 46 -3.55 -12.52 -0.65
N ILE A 47 -3.79 -11.52 -1.51
CA ILE A 47 -4.76 -10.44 -1.24
C ILE A 47 -6.19 -10.79 -1.65
N VAL A 48 -6.41 -11.87 -2.41
CA VAL A 48 -7.75 -12.24 -2.94
C VAL A 48 -8.79 -12.36 -1.84
N PRO A 49 -8.56 -13.02 -0.69
CA PRO A 49 -9.56 -13.13 0.36
C PRO A 49 -10.05 -11.77 0.88
N PHE A 50 -9.14 -10.80 0.98
CA PHE A 50 -9.45 -9.47 1.50
C PHE A 50 -10.26 -8.65 0.49
N VAL A 51 -9.88 -8.68 -0.78
CA VAL A 51 -10.55 -7.92 -1.84
C VAL A 51 -11.90 -8.53 -2.18
N ALA A 52 -11.98 -9.86 -2.33
CA ALA A 52 -13.21 -10.57 -2.67
C ALA A 52 -14.32 -10.42 -1.61
N ASN A 53 -13.94 -10.36 -0.34
CA ASN A 53 -14.88 -10.19 0.78
C ASN A 53 -15.12 -8.71 1.15
N SER A 54 -14.45 -7.76 0.51
CA SER A 54 -14.64 -6.33 0.77
C SER A 54 -15.85 -5.80 0.02
N PRO A 55 -16.82 -5.13 0.70
CA PRO A 55 -17.95 -4.51 0.02
C PRO A 55 -17.54 -3.35 -0.89
N PHE A 56 -16.33 -2.79 -0.70
CA PHE A 56 -15.82 -1.65 -1.45
C PHE A 56 -14.88 -2.02 -2.59
N MET A 57 -14.36 -3.27 -2.63
CA MET A 57 -13.34 -3.68 -3.58
C MET A 57 -13.71 -4.93 -4.38
N SER A 58 -14.74 -5.68 -3.98
CA SER A 58 -15.16 -6.91 -4.65
C SER A 58 -15.51 -6.70 -6.13
N PHE A 59 -15.95 -5.51 -6.50
CA PHE A 59 -16.31 -5.17 -7.89
C PHE A 59 -15.13 -5.16 -8.87
N PHE A 60 -13.89 -5.15 -8.39
CA PHE A 60 -12.71 -5.29 -9.23
C PHE A 60 -12.47 -6.72 -9.73
N TYR A 61 -13.11 -7.70 -9.08
CA TYR A 61 -13.02 -9.10 -9.44
C TYR A 61 -14.25 -9.54 -10.25
N GLU A 62 -14.01 -10.42 -11.21
CA GLU A 62 -15.09 -10.94 -12.07
C GLU A 62 -15.78 -12.16 -11.46
N LYS A 63 -15.15 -12.82 -10.50
CA LYS A 63 -15.65 -14.03 -9.84
C LYS A 63 -16.18 -13.75 -8.45
N GLU A 64 -17.21 -14.48 -8.06
CA GLU A 64 -17.83 -14.34 -6.75
C GLU A 64 -16.91 -14.80 -5.60
N ALA A 65 -17.06 -14.17 -4.44
CA ALA A 65 -16.23 -14.40 -3.26
C ALA A 65 -16.05 -15.88 -2.86
N PRO A 66 -17.06 -16.77 -2.89
CA PRO A 66 -16.88 -18.16 -2.47
C PRO A 66 -15.93 -18.97 -3.34
N GLU A 67 -15.79 -18.64 -4.64
CA GLU A 67 -15.03 -19.44 -5.60
C GLU A 67 -13.52 -19.44 -5.30
N TYR A 68 -12.94 -18.35 -4.78
CA TYR A 68 -11.50 -18.27 -4.55
C TYR A 68 -10.97 -19.34 -3.59
N LYS A 69 -11.82 -19.86 -2.70
CA LYS A 69 -11.43 -20.89 -1.71
C LYS A 69 -10.95 -22.18 -2.36
N GLN A 70 -11.48 -22.50 -3.54
CA GLN A 70 -11.10 -23.71 -4.30
C GLN A 70 -9.79 -23.55 -5.06
N TYR A 71 -9.36 -22.29 -5.30
CA TYR A 71 -8.21 -21.96 -6.12
C TYR A 71 -7.08 -21.29 -5.31
N LYS A 72 -7.15 -21.36 -3.97
CA LYS A 72 -6.14 -20.84 -3.08
C LYS A 72 -4.83 -21.63 -3.22
N ASN A 73 -3.74 -20.94 -3.55
CA ASN A 73 -2.41 -21.52 -3.57
C ASN A 73 -1.77 -21.45 -2.19
N LYS A 74 -0.95 -22.45 -1.87
CA LYS A 74 0.00 -22.35 -0.75
C LYS A 74 1.17 -21.47 -1.17
N GLU A 75 1.80 -20.85 -0.20
CA GLU A 75 2.96 -20.01 -0.44
C GLU A 75 4.06 -20.78 -1.20
N GLY A 76 4.47 -20.26 -2.35
CA GLY A 76 5.45 -20.91 -3.22
C GLY A 76 4.93 -22.05 -4.11
N GLU A 77 3.65 -22.42 -4.03
CA GLU A 77 3.07 -23.46 -4.85
C GLU A 77 2.64 -22.93 -6.22
N LEU A 78 2.94 -23.70 -7.26
CA LEU A 78 2.64 -23.33 -8.64
C LEU A 78 1.65 -24.32 -9.25
N VAL A 79 0.35 -24.05 -9.07
CA VAL A 79 -0.73 -24.82 -9.69
C VAL A 79 -1.27 -24.08 -10.89
N LEU A 80 -1.04 -24.62 -12.09
CA LEU A 80 -1.45 -23.96 -13.36
C LEU A 80 -2.95 -23.67 -13.43
N LYS A 81 -3.78 -24.59 -12.94
CA LYS A 81 -5.25 -24.43 -12.90
C LYS A 81 -5.66 -23.23 -12.06
N ASN A 82 -5.04 -23.07 -10.88
CA ASN A 82 -5.33 -21.96 -9.99
C ASN A 82 -4.86 -20.64 -10.62
N ARG A 83 -3.71 -20.63 -11.26
CA ARG A 83 -3.19 -19.45 -11.96
C ARG A 83 -4.12 -18.99 -13.09
N GLN A 84 -4.66 -19.90 -13.89
CA GLN A 84 -5.62 -19.57 -14.93
C GLN A 84 -6.91 -18.98 -14.34
N TRP A 85 -7.37 -19.50 -13.21
CA TRP A 85 -8.53 -18.92 -12.53
C TRP A 85 -8.25 -17.47 -12.06
N HIS A 86 -7.09 -17.22 -11.45
CA HIS A 86 -6.72 -15.87 -11.01
C HIS A 86 -6.54 -14.89 -12.18
N GLU A 87 -6.06 -15.35 -13.32
CA GLU A 87 -6.00 -14.54 -14.55
C GLU A 87 -7.40 -14.18 -15.04
N ALA A 88 -8.32 -15.12 -15.06
CA ALA A 88 -9.72 -14.91 -15.43
C ALA A 88 -10.49 -14.05 -14.43
N ASN A 89 -10.11 -14.08 -13.15
CA ASN A 89 -10.69 -13.25 -12.09
C ASN A 89 -10.14 -11.81 -12.04
N ASN A 90 -9.24 -11.44 -12.93
CA ASN A 90 -8.53 -10.15 -12.92
C ASN A 90 -7.70 -9.89 -11.65
N THR A 91 -7.34 -10.92 -10.92
CA THR A 91 -6.53 -10.83 -9.69
C THR A 91 -5.20 -10.13 -9.93
N TYR A 92 -4.50 -10.53 -10.98
CA TYR A 92 -3.18 -9.97 -11.30
C TYR A 92 -3.26 -8.56 -11.87
N GLY A 93 -4.30 -8.24 -12.63
CA GLY A 93 -4.57 -6.89 -13.13
C GLY A 93 -4.80 -5.91 -11.99
N PHE A 94 -5.67 -6.27 -11.06
CA PHE A 94 -5.95 -5.48 -9.86
C PHE A 94 -4.68 -5.29 -8.99
N SER A 95 -3.92 -6.35 -8.74
CA SER A 95 -2.70 -6.29 -7.93
C SER A 95 -1.65 -5.35 -8.54
N LYS A 96 -1.43 -5.42 -9.86
CA LYS A 96 -0.52 -4.51 -10.57
C LYS A 96 -0.97 -3.06 -10.48
N GLY A 97 -2.26 -2.80 -10.69
CA GLY A 97 -2.85 -1.46 -10.55
C GLY A 97 -2.66 -0.90 -9.14
N LEU A 98 -2.90 -1.71 -8.12
CA LEU A 98 -2.66 -1.37 -6.73
C LEU A 98 -1.17 -1.09 -6.47
N GLY A 99 -0.27 -1.89 -7.03
CA GLY A 99 1.18 -1.67 -6.93
C GLY A 99 1.61 -0.33 -7.52
N ILE A 100 1.10 0.02 -8.71
CA ILE A 100 1.37 1.32 -9.35
C ILE A 100 0.85 2.47 -8.49
N LEU A 101 -0.36 2.34 -7.94
CA LEU A 101 -0.95 3.35 -7.06
C LEU A 101 -0.07 3.57 -5.82
N ILE A 102 0.34 2.50 -5.14
CA ILE A 102 1.18 2.57 -3.95
C ILE A 102 2.52 3.25 -4.27
N MET A 103 3.21 2.83 -5.34
CA MET A 103 4.47 3.45 -5.75
C MET A 103 4.30 4.93 -6.10
N SER A 104 3.22 5.32 -6.78
CA SER A 104 2.92 6.72 -7.12
C SER A 104 2.76 7.59 -5.87
N ILE A 105 2.09 7.08 -4.84
CA ILE A 105 1.93 7.78 -3.55
C ILE A 105 3.31 7.98 -2.89
N GLY A 106 4.16 6.96 -2.89
CA GLY A 106 5.53 7.06 -2.40
C GLY A 106 6.34 8.16 -3.11
N VAL A 107 6.25 8.20 -4.44
CA VAL A 107 6.93 9.25 -5.25
C VAL A 107 6.39 10.64 -4.92
N LEU A 108 5.07 10.83 -4.82
CA LEU A 108 4.46 12.11 -4.47
C LEU A 108 4.93 12.60 -3.09
N THR A 109 5.02 11.69 -2.12
CA THR A 109 5.53 12.00 -0.79
C THR A 109 7.00 12.44 -0.83
N LEU A 110 7.83 11.74 -1.61
CA LEU A 110 9.24 12.11 -1.79
C LEU A 110 9.40 13.49 -2.46
N LEU A 111 8.59 13.78 -3.48
CA LEU A 111 8.59 15.08 -4.16
C LEU A 111 8.27 16.25 -3.22
N GLY A 112 7.68 15.97 -2.07
CA GLY A 112 7.46 16.95 -1.00
C GLY A 112 8.73 17.58 -0.44
N ILE A 113 9.91 16.97 -0.66
CA ILE A 113 11.21 17.58 -0.32
C ILE A 113 11.44 18.85 -1.13
N PHE A 114 11.04 18.84 -2.40
CA PHE A 114 11.23 19.96 -3.34
C PHE A 114 10.01 20.87 -3.39
N THR A 115 8.82 20.30 -3.33
CA THR A 115 7.55 21.02 -3.48
C THR A 115 6.59 20.65 -2.34
N PRO A 116 6.50 21.45 -1.27
CA PRO A 116 5.70 21.15 -0.08
C PRO A 116 4.22 20.83 -0.37
N LYS A 117 3.62 21.51 -1.34
CA LYS A 117 2.21 21.26 -1.73
C LYS A 117 1.98 19.86 -2.25
N ILE A 118 2.90 19.34 -3.07
CA ILE A 118 2.85 17.96 -3.59
C ILE A 118 3.07 16.97 -2.45
N GLY A 119 3.99 17.28 -1.53
CA GLY A 119 4.25 16.46 -0.35
C GLY A 119 3.02 16.30 0.53
N ILE A 120 2.33 17.39 0.85
CA ILE A 120 1.09 17.35 1.65
C ILE A 120 0.03 16.49 0.98
N PHE A 121 -0.11 16.59 -0.34
CA PHE A 121 -1.04 15.73 -1.08
C PHE A 121 -0.63 14.26 -1.01
N GLY A 122 0.65 13.95 -1.19
CA GLY A 122 1.18 12.59 -1.03
C GLY A 122 0.96 12.04 0.37
N GLU A 123 1.24 12.81 1.41
CA GLU A 123 1.05 12.44 2.82
C GLU A 123 -0.43 12.20 3.15
N LEU A 124 -1.34 13.01 2.59
CA LEU A 124 -2.78 12.79 2.72
C LEU A 124 -3.20 11.45 2.08
N LEU A 125 -2.67 11.12 0.92
CA LEU A 125 -2.93 9.83 0.27
C LEU A 125 -2.36 8.66 1.08
N VAL A 126 -1.21 8.81 1.74
CA VAL A 126 -0.66 7.81 2.69
C VAL A 126 -1.66 7.54 3.81
N ILE A 127 -2.24 8.59 4.40
CA ILE A 127 -3.25 8.46 5.47
C ILE A 127 -4.47 7.70 4.96
N VAL A 128 -5.00 8.09 3.79
CA VAL A 128 -6.17 7.44 3.17
C VAL A 128 -5.90 5.96 2.89
N MET A 129 -4.73 5.63 2.33
CA MET A 129 -4.30 4.26 2.09
C MET A 129 -4.18 3.45 3.38
N THR A 130 -3.63 4.04 4.42
CA THR A 130 -3.47 3.39 5.74
C THR A 130 -4.84 3.07 6.34
N ILE A 131 -5.77 4.03 6.33
CA ILE A 131 -7.13 3.83 6.80
C ILE A 131 -7.83 2.74 5.97
N GLY A 132 -7.74 2.79 4.64
CA GLY A 132 -8.32 1.79 3.75
C GLY A 132 -7.76 0.38 4.02
N THR A 133 -6.46 0.25 4.21
CA THR A 133 -5.82 -1.03 4.55
C THR A 133 -6.27 -1.54 5.92
N CYS A 134 -6.35 -0.67 6.93
CA CYS A 134 -6.87 -1.04 8.25
C CYS A 134 -8.31 -1.54 8.18
N LEU A 135 -9.17 -0.88 7.40
CA LEU A 135 -10.56 -1.31 7.22
C LEU A 135 -10.67 -2.67 6.52
N LEU A 136 -9.80 -2.95 5.55
CA LEU A 136 -9.74 -4.26 4.89
C LEU A 136 -9.33 -5.38 5.84
N TYR A 137 -8.34 -5.14 6.69
CA TYR A 137 -7.86 -6.15 7.66
C TYR A 137 -8.78 -6.32 8.86
N THR A 138 -9.58 -5.32 9.20
CA THR A 138 -10.57 -5.41 10.30
C THR A 138 -11.92 -5.94 9.84
N SER A 139 -12.20 -5.98 8.53
CA SER A 139 -13.35 -6.69 8.00
C SER A 139 -13.28 -8.16 8.42
N PRO A 140 -14.37 -8.74 8.96
CA PRO A 140 -14.35 -10.15 9.35
C PRO A 140 -14.04 -10.99 8.11
N SER A 141 -12.78 -11.44 8.03
CA SER A 141 -12.43 -12.52 7.11
C SER A 141 -13.26 -13.72 7.54
N PRO A 142 -14.04 -14.36 6.64
CA PRO A 142 -14.64 -15.62 6.97
C PRO A 142 -13.49 -16.57 7.35
N ARG A 143 -13.39 -16.83 8.64
CA ARG A 143 -12.48 -17.86 9.13
C ARG A 143 -12.97 -19.17 8.54
N ASP A 144 -12.06 -19.81 7.87
CA ASP A 144 -12.25 -21.16 7.32
C ASP A 144 -12.61 -22.16 8.40
#